data_2203a1809c15b02997c5e048e37f7335
#
_entry.id   2203a1809c15b02997c5e048e37f7335
#
_cell.length_a   1.000
_cell.length_b   1.000
_cell.length_c   1.000
_cell.angle_alpha   90.00
_cell.angle_beta   90.00
_cell.angle_gamma   90.00
#
_symmetry.space_group_name_H-M   'P 1'
#
loop_
_entity.id
_entity.type
_entity.pdbx_description
1 polymer ?
#
loop_
_entity_poly.entity_id
_entity_poly.type
_entity_poly.pdbx_seq_one_letter_code
_entity_poly.pdbx_strand_id
1 'polypeptide(L)'
;MPYRRRTAFALAAAAGSVVLASAPAAQAAVVDVDYACETKIGPKGAVSPVDITAVRNGSGYTITMSFEKGVSDSPVELPKGVMTPRAELRLGGAEQGTLKVTGTPNTAAIPPDTPIRIGKLTGTYTPKKSGKVTFTAGVLTVHALGMDAAVCTPKNNPKPALELQVTAAGGSSSDSGGSSGATQSSGGGELPRTGPLDSATALGTLGGTVLLTGAAGVLWLTRRPAR
;
A
#
# COMPACT_ATOMS: atom_id res chain seq x y z
N MET A 1 58.48 -13.77 46.72
CA MET A 1 57.03 -13.86 46.68
C MET A 1 56.51 -12.91 45.55
N PRO A 2 55.99 -13.41 44.43
CA PRO A 2 55.59 -12.54 43.32
C PRO A 2 54.10 -12.22 43.42
N TYR A 3 53.79 -10.94 43.36
CA TYR A 3 52.45 -10.34 43.31
C TYR A 3 51.83 -10.55 41.91
N ARG A 4 50.79 -11.37 41.79
CA ARG A 4 50.00 -11.52 40.55
C ARG A 4 49.01 -10.37 40.43
N ARG A 5 49.24 -9.43 39.49
CA ARG A 5 48.27 -8.43 39.08
C ARG A 5 47.20 -9.11 38.20
N ARG A 6 45.94 -9.10 38.69
CA ARG A 6 44.76 -9.51 37.91
C ARG A 6 44.25 -8.30 37.14
N THR A 7 44.46 -8.28 35.84
CA THR A 7 43.86 -7.31 34.91
C THR A 7 42.42 -7.77 34.63
N ALA A 8 41.44 -6.99 35.10
CA ALA A 8 40.03 -7.15 34.75
C ALA A 8 39.78 -6.49 33.40
N PHE A 9 39.46 -7.27 32.39
CA PHE A 9 38.95 -6.76 31.11
C PHE A 9 37.46 -6.47 31.25
N ALA A 10 37.07 -5.18 31.19
CA ALA A 10 35.71 -4.76 31.08
C ALA A 10 35.29 -4.86 29.61
N LEU A 11 34.43 -5.80 29.28
CA LEU A 11 33.77 -5.89 27.98
C LEU A 11 32.58 -4.89 27.98
N ALA A 12 32.73 -3.80 27.25
CA ALA A 12 31.61 -2.88 26.95
C ALA A 12 30.76 -3.48 25.81
N ALA A 13 29.58 -4.01 26.15
CA ALA A 13 28.61 -4.46 25.18
C ALA A 13 27.84 -3.24 24.62
N ALA A 14 28.14 -2.84 23.39
CA ALA A 14 27.37 -1.83 22.66
C ALA A 14 26.05 -2.47 22.17
N ALA A 15 24.95 -2.15 22.84
CA ALA A 15 23.60 -2.55 22.41
C ALA A 15 23.17 -1.63 21.24
N GLY A 16 23.35 -2.10 20.00
CA GLY A 16 22.82 -1.46 18.81
C GLY A 16 21.30 -1.60 18.75
N SER A 17 20.56 -0.50 18.86
CA SER A 17 19.11 -0.48 18.66
C SER A 17 18.78 -0.62 17.18
N VAL A 18 18.30 -1.80 16.76
CA VAL A 18 17.75 -2.03 15.41
C VAL A 18 16.36 -1.41 15.40
N VAL A 19 16.23 -0.24 14.76
CA VAL A 19 14.94 0.36 14.44
C VAL A 19 14.35 -0.43 13.27
N LEU A 20 13.42 -1.34 13.56
CA LEU A 20 12.60 -2.00 12.55
C LEU A 20 11.65 -0.95 11.96
N ALA A 21 12.01 -0.38 10.82
CA ALA A 21 11.10 0.43 10.03
C ALA A 21 9.96 -0.47 9.54
N SER A 22 8.77 -0.35 10.16
CA SER A 22 7.57 -1.01 9.68
C SER A 22 7.21 -0.44 8.30
N ALA A 23 7.41 -1.25 7.24
CA ALA A 23 6.94 -0.89 5.92
C ALA A 23 5.40 -0.73 5.96
N PRO A 24 4.83 0.28 5.27
CA PRO A 24 3.39 0.45 5.21
C PRO A 24 2.74 -0.80 4.64
N ALA A 25 1.80 -1.37 5.38
CA ALA A 25 1.08 -2.55 4.95
C ALA A 25 0.15 -2.19 3.78
N ALA A 26 0.38 -2.77 2.61
CA ALA A 26 -0.57 -2.78 1.51
C ALA A 26 -1.47 -4.02 1.68
N GLN A 27 -2.79 -3.81 1.70
CA GLN A 27 -3.75 -4.91 1.69
C GLN A 27 -4.41 -4.94 0.30
N ALA A 28 -4.14 -6.00 -0.44
CA ALA A 28 -4.74 -6.28 -1.73
C ALA A 28 -5.72 -7.45 -1.61
N ALA A 29 -6.85 -7.36 -2.32
CA ALA A 29 -7.83 -8.43 -2.41
C ALA A 29 -8.37 -8.50 -3.84
N VAL A 30 -8.55 -9.72 -4.36
CA VAL A 30 -9.25 -9.92 -5.63
C VAL A 30 -10.72 -9.58 -5.42
N VAL A 31 -11.27 -8.73 -6.28
CA VAL A 31 -12.66 -8.25 -6.22
C VAL A 31 -13.36 -8.55 -7.52
N ASP A 32 -14.52 -9.18 -7.47
CA ASP A 32 -15.36 -9.37 -8.64
C ASP A 32 -16.01 -8.06 -9.07
N VAL A 33 -15.75 -7.67 -10.31
CA VAL A 33 -16.32 -6.48 -10.94
C VAL A 33 -17.26 -6.89 -12.06
N ASP A 34 -18.54 -6.55 -11.90
CA ASP A 34 -19.56 -6.77 -12.93
C ASP A 34 -19.55 -5.61 -13.91
N TYR A 35 -18.92 -5.81 -15.06
CA TYR A 35 -18.81 -4.80 -16.10
C TYR A 35 -19.99 -4.85 -17.06
N ALA A 36 -20.64 -3.69 -17.30
CA ALA A 36 -21.47 -3.43 -18.46
C ALA A 36 -20.65 -2.71 -19.51
N CYS A 37 -20.49 -3.31 -20.66
CA CYS A 37 -19.68 -2.79 -21.76
C CYS A 37 -20.56 -2.33 -22.91
N GLU A 38 -20.42 -1.07 -23.28
CA GLU A 38 -20.94 -0.52 -24.53
C GLU A 38 -19.92 -0.80 -25.64
N THR A 39 -20.35 -1.52 -26.66
CA THR A 39 -19.51 -1.86 -27.81
C THR A 39 -20.18 -1.43 -29.14
N LYS A 40 -19.43 -1.35 -30.22
CA LYS A 40 -19.96 -1.00 -31.56
C LYS A 40 -20.98 -2.01 -32.11
N ILE A 41 -21.03 -3.21 -31.56
CA ILE A 41 -21.92 -4.29 -31.95
C ILE A 41 -23.03 -4.56 -30.95
N GLY A 42 -23.23 -3.66 -29.99
CA GLY A 42 -24.24 -3.73 -28.91
C GLY A 42 -23.64 -3.96 -27.54
N PRO A 43 -24.51 -3.96 -26.52
CA PRO A 43 -24.08 -4.11 -25.13
C PRO A 43 -23.55 -5.54 -24.86
N LYS A 44 -22.51 -5.62 -24.08
CA LYS A 44 -21.90 -6.85 -23.55
C LYS A 44 -21.76 -6.73 -22.03
N GLY A 45 -21.54 -7.82 -21.34
CA GLY A 45 -21.30 -7.82 -19.91
C GLY A 45 -20.44 -9.01 -19.50
N ALA A 46 -19.63 -8.79 -18.47
CA ALA A 46 -18.84 -9.87 -17.87
C ALA A 46 -18.51 -9.55 -16.42
N VAL A 47 -18.52 -10.56 -15.57
CA VAL A 47 -17.93 -10.50 -14.24
C VAL A 47 -16.46 -10.89 -14.36
N SER A 48 -15.58 -9.95 -13.99
CA SER A 48 -14.13 -10.15 -14.03
C SER A 48 -13.55 -9.99 -12.64
N PRO A 49 -12.85 -11.00 -12.10
CA PRO A 49 -12.05 -10.85 -10.91
C PRO A 49 -10.87 -9.91 -11.21
N VAL A 50 -10.76 -8.85 -10.41
CA VAL A 50 -9.75 -7.79 -10.54
C VAL A 50 -8.86 -7.79 -9.32
N ASP A 51 -7.55 -7.82 -9.53
CA ASP A 51 -6.51 -7.61 -8.53
C ASP A 51 -5.82 -6.28 -8.77
N ILE A 52 -5.56 -5.51 -7.70
CA ILE A 52 -4.82 -4.26 -7.75
C ILE A 52 -3.68 -4.34 -6.75
N THR A 53 -2.45 -4.16 -7.22
CA THR A 53 -1.25 -4.17 -6.39
C THR A 53 -0.47 -2.87 -6.48
N ALA A 54 0.34 -2.57 -5.47
CA ALA A 54 1.21 -1.41 -5.41
C ALA A 54 2.64 -1.82 -5.11
N VAL A 55 3.58 -1.31 -5.87
CA VAL A 55 5.02 -1.44 -5.62
C VAL A 55 5.59 -0.04 -5.44
N ARG A 56 6.31 0.18 -4.33
CA ARG A 56 6.96 1.48 -4.07
C ARG A 56 7.98 1.79 -5.14
N ASN A 57 7.95 3.02 -5.66
CA ASN A 57 8.87 3.53 -6.66
C ASN A 57 9.24 4.98 -6.32
N GLY A 58 10.40 5.15 -5.71
CA GLY A 58 10.84 6.46 -5.18
C GLY A 58 9.87 7.01 -4.13
N SER A 59 9.39 8.23 -4.33
CA SER A 59 8.38 8.89 -3.48
C SER A 59 6.94 8.48 -3.79
N GLY A 60 6.73 7.67 -4.82
CA GLY A 60 5.41 7.20 -5.28
C GLY A 60 5.30 5.69 -5.32
N TYR A 61 4.31 5.24 -6.09
CA TYR A 61 4.00 3.82 -6.27
C TYR A 61 3.69 3.54 -7.73
N THR A 62 4.15 2.39 -8.22
CA THR A 62 3.62 1.80 -9.44
C THR A 62 2.42 0.96 -9.06
N ILE A 63 1.24 1.35 -9.53
CA ILE A 63 -0.01 0.61 -9.34
C ILE A 63 -0.21 -0.29 -10.55
N THR A 64 -0.49 -1.57 -10.28
CA THR A 64 -0.77 -2.57 -11.32
C THR A 64 -2.16 -3.13 -11.11
N MET A 65 -2.99 -3.09 -12.15
CA MET A 65 -4.32 -3.71 -12.21
C MET A 65 -4.25 -4.94 -13.11
N SER A 66 -4.74 -6.07 -12.64
CA SER A 66 -4.73 -7.35 -13.35
C SER A 66 -6.14 -7.92 -13.42
N PHE A 67 -6.45 -8.62 -14.51
CA PHE A 67 -7.72 -9.32 -14.73
C PHE A 67 -7.44 -10.81 -14.83
N GLU A 68 -8.09 -11.62 -14.00
CA GLU A 68 -7.92 -13.08 -14.05
C GLU A 68 -8.66 -13.71 -15.22
N LYS A 69 -9.75 -13.08 -15.67
CA LYS A 69 -10.56 -13.51 -16.80
C LYS A 69 -10.68 -12.41 -17.84
N GLY A 70 -10.98 -12.80 -19.08
CA GLY A 70 -11.34 -11.84 -20.12
C GLY A 70 -12.64 -11.09 -19.81
N VAL A 71 -12.82 -9.94 -20.43
CA VAL A 71 -14.01 -9.09 -20.20
C VAL A 71 -15.09 -9.26 -21.24
N SER A 72 -14.79 -9.85 -22.41
CA SER A 72 -15.71 -10.14 -23.52
C SER A 72 -14.98 -10.94 -24.58
N ASP A 73 -15.73 -11.52 -25.51
CA ASP A 73 -15.18 -12.12 -26.73
C ASP A 73 -15.04 -11.08 -27.84
N SER A 74 -14.03 -11.25 -28.69
CA SER A 74 -13.84 -10.37 -29.84
C SER A 74 -14.78 -10.79 -30.96
N PRO A 75 -15.60 -9.90 -31.53
CA PRO A 75 -16.48 -10.21 -32.65
C PRO A 75 -15.72 -10.33 -33.98
N VAL A 76 -14.52 -9.80 -34.04
CA VAL A 76 -13.67 -9.77 -35.25
C VAL A 76 -12.25 -10.12 -34.87
N GLU A 77 -11.46 -10.47 -35.85
CA GLU A 77 -10.01 -10.62 -35.63
C GLU A 77 -9.38 -9.28 -35.25
N LEU A 78 -8.61 -9.27 -34.16
CA LEU A 78 -7.77 -8.14 -33.76
C LEU A 78 -6.31 -8.50 -34.04
N PRO A 79 -5.67 -7.91 -35.05
CA PRO A 79 -4.27 -8.12 -35.32
C PRO A 79 -3.39 -7.77 -34.13
N LYS A 80 -2.18 -8.29 -34.11
CA LYS A 80 -1.17 -7.93 -33.10
C LYS A 80 -0.96 -6.41 -33.08
N GLY A 81 -0.91 -5.83 -31.88
CA GLY A 81 -0.56 -4.43 -31.63
C GLY A 81 -1.69 -3.42 -31.81
N VAL A 82 -2.89 -3.86 -32.22
CA VAL A 82 -3.99 -2.92 -32.50
C VAL A 82 -4.91 -2.66 -31.32
N MET A 83 -4.83 -3.45 -30.25
CA MET A 83 -5.68 -3.32 -29.07
C MET A 83 -4.84 -2.85 -27.86
N THR A 84 -5.25 -1.77 -27.22
CA THR A 84 -4.62 -1.23 -26.01
C THR A 84 -5.69 -1.02 -24.94
N PRO A 85 -5.66 -1.74 -23.82
CA PRO A 85 -6.59 -1.53 -22.71
C PRO A 85 -6.14 -0.34 -21.85
N ARG A 86 -7.11 0.42 -21.33
CA ARG A 86 -6.93 1.51 -20.36
C ARG A 86 -8.00 1.39 -19.30
N ALA A 87 -7.67 1.74 -18.06
CA ALA A 87 -8.68 1.80 -17.01
C ALA A 87 -8.50 3.02 -16.11
N GLU A 88 -9.57 3.38 -15.43
CA GLU A 88 -9.56 4.37 -14.36
C GLU A 88 -9.78 3.66 -13.04
N LEU A 89 -8.91 3.93 -12.07
CA LEU A 89 -9.09 3.50 -10.68
C LEU A 89 -9.63 4.68 -9.89
N ARG A 90 -10.73 4.47 -9.16
CA ARG A 90 -11.27 5.47 -8.25
C ARG A 90 -10.48 5.47 -6.95
N LEU A 91 -10.01 6.63 -6.55
CA LEU A 91 -9.34 6.86 -5.27
C LEU A 91 -10.38 7.19 -4.20
N GLY A 92 -10.14 6.70 -2.98
CA GLY A 92 -10.95 6.99 -1.81
C GLY A 92 -10.08 7.07 -0.54
N GLY A 93 -10.69 7.41 0.58
CA GLY A 93 -9.99 7.61 1.84
C GLY A 93 -9.37 9.00 1.94
N ALA A 94 -8.08 9.08 2.25
CA ALA A 94 -7.36 10.35 2.42
C ALA A 94 -7.29 11.18 1.13
N GLU A 95 -7.38 10.54 -0.03
CA GLU A 95 -7.42 11.20 -1.34
C GLU A 95 -8.66 10.77 -2.14
N GLN A 96 -9.15 11.71 -2.96
CA GLN A 96 -10.27 11.50 -3.87
C GLN A 96 -9.80 11.78 -5.29
N GLY A 97 -10.46 11.13 -6.27
CA GLY A 97 -10.18 11.34 -7.69
C GLY A 97 -10.02 10.03 -8.45
N THR A 98 -9.33 10.09 -9.57
CA THR A 98 -9.06 8.93 -10.43
C THR A 98 -7.59 8.83 -10.75
N LEU A 99 -7.10 7.59 -10.85
CA LEU A 99 -5.78 7.25 -11.37
C LEU A 99 -5.97 6.50 -12.69
N LYS A 100 -5.35 6.96 -13.76
CA LYS A 100 -5.34 6.26 -15.03
C LYS A 100 -4.24 5.19 -15.05
N VAL A 101 -4.61 3.99 -15.51
CA VAL A 101 -3.70 2.88 -15.74
C VAL A 101 -3.84 2.41 -17.19
N THR A 102 -2.73 2.04 -17.81
CA THR A 102 -2.70 1.67 -19.24
C THR A 102 -1.94 0.36 -19.38
N GLY A 103 -2.46 -0.53 -20.23
CA GLY A 103 -1.81 -1.77 -20.61
C GLY A 103 -0.95 -1.60 -21.85
N THR A 104 -0.16 -2.64 -22.16
CA THR A 104 0.55 -2.75 -23.43
C THR A 104 -0.39 -3.22 -24.53
N PRO A 105 -0.10 -2.91 -25.80
CA PRO A 105 -0.83 -3.49 -26.92
C PRO A 105 -0.78 -5.03 -26.91
N ASN A 106 -1.81 -5.68 -27.50
CA ASN A 106 -1.84 -7.14 -27.57
C ASN A 106 -0.62 -7.69 -28.30
N THR A 107 0.01 -8.71 -27.74
CA THR A 107 1.28 -9.29 -28.25
C THR A 107 1.08 -10.33 -29.35
N ALA A 108 -0.15 -10.82 -29.51
CA ALA A 108 -0.54 -11.77 -30.56
C ALA A 108 -1.88 -11.34 -31.16
N ALA A 109 -2.21 -11.83 -32.34
CA ALA A 109 -3.54 -11.68 -32.91
C ALA A 109 -4.58 -12.40 -32.02
N ILE A 110 -5.78 -11.83 -31.93
CA ILE A 110 -6.92 -12.39 -31.21
C ILE A 110 -7.96 -12.79 -32.27
N PRO A 111 -8.22 -14.08 -32.47
CA PRO A 111 -9.22 -14.55 -33.45
C PRO A 111 -10.64 -14.11 -33.10
N PRO A 112 -11.56 -14.11 -34.08
CA PRO A 112 -12.99 -13.92 -33.79
C PRO A 112 -13.49 -14.93 -32.74
N ASP A 113 -14.53 -14.54 -32.01
CA ASP A 113 -15.20 -15.34 -30.96
C ASP A 113 -14.26 -15.93 -29.90
N THR A 114 -13.13 -15.26 -29.69
CA THR A 114 -12.13 -15.63 -28.68
C THR A 114 -12.15 -14.61 -27.53
N PRO A 115 -12.07 -15.07 -26.26
CA PRO A 115 -12.00 -14.17 -25.11
C PRO A 115 -10.83 -13.20 -25.18
N ILE A 116 -11.15 -11.91 -25.08
CA ILE A 116 -10.16 -10.84 -25.00
C ILE A 116 -9.51 -10.89 -23.60
N ARG A 117 -8.27 -11.33 -23.54
CA ARG A 117 -7.48 -11.30 -22.31
C ARG A 117 -6.86 -9.92 -22.14
N ILE A 118 -7.26 -9.23 -21.08
CA ILE A 118 -6.67 -7.95 -20.69
C ILE A 118 -5.36 -8.25 -19.99
N GLY A 119 -4.27 -7.71 -20.51
CA GLY A 119 -2.97 -7.75 -19.85
C GLY A 119 -2.92 -6.86 -18.61
N LYS A 120 -1.76 -6.83 -17.94
CA LYS A 120 -1.56 -5.93 -16.80
C LYS A 120 -1.62 -4.47 -17.25
N LEU A 121 -2.35 -3.65 -16.51
CA LEU A 121 -2.39 -2.21 -16.69
C LEU A 121 -1.61 -1.55 -15.56
N THR A 122 -0.76 -0.59 -15.89
CA THR A 122 0.08 0.09 -14.92
C THR A 122 -0.12 1.60 -14.94
N GLY A 123 0.07 2.23 -13.81
CA GLY A 123 0.05 3.69 -13.65
C GLY A 123 0.91 4.11 -12.47
N THR A 124 1.37 5.35 -12.48
CA THR A 124 2.16 5.92 -11.38
C THR A 124 1.24 6.72 -10.47
N TYR A 125 1.28 6.43 -9.19
CA TYR A 125 0.58 7.16 -8.15
C TYR A 125 1.59 7.85 -7.22
N THR A 126 1.43 9.16 -7.05
CA THR A 126 2.23 9.96 -6.11
C THR A 126 1.30 10.52 -5.04
N PRO A 127 1.47 10.12 -3.77
CA PRO A 127 0.63 10.59 -2.68
C PRO A 127 0.74 12.11 -2.49
N LYS A 128 -0.41 12.78 -2.42
CA LYS A 128 -0.52 14.20 -2.12
C LYS A 128 -0.88 14.47 -0.67
N LYS A 129 -1.49 13.48 -0.01
CA LYS A 129 -1.87 13.51 1.41
C LYS A 129 -1.42 12.23 2.09
N SER A 130 -1.02 12.33 3.35
CA SER A 130 -0.74 11.17 4.19
C SER A 130 -2.03 10.53 4.69
N GLY A 131 -2.05 9.21 4.84
CA GLY A 131 -3.19 8.46 5.34
C GLY A 131 -3.51 7.22 4.50
N LYS A 132 -4.64 6.59 4.81
CA LYS A 132 -5.12 5.43 4.10
C LYS A 132 -5.80 5.86 2.79
N VAL A 133 -5.28 5.37 1.65
CA VAL A 133 -5.87 5.56 0.32
C VAL A 133 -6.34 4.22 -0.21
N THR A 134 -7.52 4.20 -0.79
CA THR A 134 -8.13 3.02 -1.39
C THR A 134 -8.18 3.15 -2.91
N PHE A 135 -8.04 2.02 -3.60
CA PHE A 135 -8.12 1.94 -5.06
C PHE A 135 -9.21 0.97 -5.45
N THR A 136 -10.18 1.47 -6.17
CA THR A 136 -11.36 0.73 -6.62
C THR A 136 -11.39 0.70 -8.14
N ALA A 137 -11.67 -0.45 -8.73
CA ALA A 137 -11.83 -0.59 -10.17
C ALA A 137 -12.95 0.33 -10.68
N GLY A 138 -12.64 1.12 -11.69
CA GLY A 138 -13.56 2.03 -12.37
C GLY A 138 -13.76 1.63 -13.83
N VAL A 139 -13.94 2.62 -14.71
CA VAL A 139 -14.18 2.39 -16.14
C VAL A 139 -12.98 1.73 -16.79
N LEU A 140 -13.24 0.67 -17.56
CA LEU A 140 -12.27 0.01 -18.43
C LEU A 140 -12.61 0.35 -19.88
N THR A 141 -11.65 0.86 -20.64
CA THR A 141 -11.78 1.16 -22.05
C THR A 141 -10.83 0.28 -22.86
N VAL A 142 -11.36 -0.41 -23.84
CA VAL A 142 -10.57 -1.18 -24.82
C VAL A 142 -10.49 -0.34 -26.10
N HIS A 143 -9.31 0.23 -26.33
CA HIS A 143 -9.02 0.94 -27.56
C HIS A 143 -8.50 -0.04 -28.60
N ALA A 144 -9.15 -0.13 -29.76
CA ALA A 144 -8.75 -1.01 -30.83
C ALA A 144 -9.08 -0.40 -32.20
N LEU A 145 -8.25 -0.70 -33.20
CA LEU A 145 -8.46 -0.23 -34.58
C LEU A 145 -8.66 1.30 -34.69
N GLY A 146 -7.97 2.07 -33.86
CA GLY A 146 -8.02 3.53 -33.86
C GLY A 146 -9.24 4.16 -33.16
N MET A 147 -10.08 3.37 -32.47
CA MET A 147 -11.27 3.85 -31.78
C MET A 147 -11.45 3.15 -30.41
N ASP A 148 -12.29 3.71 -29.55
CA ASP A 148 -12.74 3.03 -28.33
C ASP A 148 -13.78 1.97 -28.74
N ALA A 149 -13.30 0.73 -28.84
CA ALA A 149 -14.10 -0.41 -29.31
C ALA A 149 -15.08 -0.89 -28.22
N ALA A 150 -14.70 -0.75 -26.95
CA ALA A 150 -15.55 -1.06 -25.81
C ALA A 150 -15.27 -0.10 -24.65
N VAL A 151 -16.34 0.39 -24.02
CA VAL A 151 -16.29 1.15 -22.76
C VAL A 151 -17.10 0.39 -21.73
N CYS A 152 -16.45 -0.11 -20.68
CA CYS A 152 -17.00 -1.00 -19.68
C CYS A 152 -17.11 -0.28 -18.33
N THR A 153 -18.31 -0.16 -17.80
CA THR A 153 -18.60 0.51 -16.52
C THR A 153 -18.97 -0.53 -15.47
N PRO A 154 -18.39 -0.49 -14.25
CA PRO A 154 -18.81 -1.35 -13.16
C PRO A 154 -20.28 -1.09 -12.76
N LYS A 155 -21.11 -2.14 -12.67
CA LYS A 155 -22.51 -2.07 -12.22
C LYS A 155 -22.70 -2.37 -10.74
N ASN A 156 -21.81 -3.16 -10.15
CA ASN A 156 -21.98 -3.72 -8.81
C ASN A 156 -21.35 -2.88 -7.69
N ASN A 157 -20.96 -1.62 -7.95
CA ASN A 157 -20.23 -0.78 -6.98
C ASN A 157 -19.15 -1.59 -6.23
N PRO A 158 -18.10 -2.04 -6.93
CA PRO A 158 -17.11 -2.93 -6.35
C PRO A 158 -16.43 -2.29 -5.14
N LYS A 159 -16.06 -3.13 -4.18
CA LYS A 159 -15.25 -2.72 -3.04
C LYS A 159 -13.84 -2.32 -3.51
N PRO A 160 -13.07 -1.58 -2.69
CA PRO A 160 -11.66 -1.37 -2.96
C PRO A 160 -10.92 -2.71 -3.08
N ALA A 161 -10.14 -2.87 -4.14
CA ALA A 161 -9.27 -4.02 -4.35
C ALA A 161 -7.88 -3.81 -3.71
N LEU A 162 -7.51 -2.55 -3.42
CA LEU A 162 -6.27 -2.24 -2.71
C LEU A 162 -6.52 -1.15 -1.67
N GLU A 163 -6.00 -1.36 -0.46
CA GLU A 163 -5.84 -0.34 0.57
C GLU A 163 -4.35 -0.11 0.82
N LEU A 164 -3.92 1.12 0.81
CA LEU A 164 -2.52 1.49 0.93
C LEU A 164 -2.36 2.63 1.95
N GLN A 165 -1.55 2.41 2.97
CA GLN A 165 -1.14 3.48 3.88
C GLN A 165 0.00 4.26 3.23
N VAL A 166 -0.21 5.55 2.98
CA VAL A 166 0.76 6.40 2.28
C VAL A 166 1.20 7.58 3.14
N THR A 167 2.40 8.08 2.85
CA THR A 167 2.92 9.35 3.38
C THR A 167 3.12 10.29 2.19
N ALA A 168 2.59 11.50 2.26
CA ALA A 168 2.78 12.52 1.24
C ALA A 168 4.27 12.85 1.07
N ALA A 169 4.70 13.08 -0.16
CA ALA A 169 6.05 13.60 -0.42
C ALA A 169 6.20 14.98 0.23
N GLY A 170 7.06 15.10 1.24
CA GLY A 170 7.29 16.34 2.02
C GLY A 170 6.53 16.41 3.37
N GLY A 171 5.71 15.41 3.71
CA GLY A 171 5.08 15.32 5.02
C GLY A 171 5.96 14.59 6.02
N SER A 172 6.49 15.30 7.02
CA SER A 172 6.95 14.66 8.25
C SER A 172 5.79 13.88 8.84
N SER A 173 6.02 12.63 9.23
CA SER A 173 5.03 11.81 9.94
C SER A 173 4.66 12.54 11.24
N SER A 174 3.54 13.25 11.23
CA SER A 174 2.90 13.66 12.47
C SER A 174 2.29 12.39 13.05
N ASP A 175 3.02 11.80 13.98
CA ASP A 175 2.52 10.73 14.84
C ASP A 175 1.36 11.31 15.64
N SER A 176 0.14 11.09 15.16
CA SER A 176 -1.09 11.45 15.90
C SER A 176 -1.31 10.39 16.98
N GLY A 177 -0.48 10.45 18.01
CA GLY A 177 -0.78 9.87 19.30
C GLY A 177 -2.00 10.59 19.88
N GLY A 178 -3.16 9.91 19.84
CA GLY A 178 -4.39 10.39 20.46
C GLY A 178 -4.16 10.68 21.95
N SER A 179 -4.21 11.95 22.32
CA SER A 179 -4.38 12.38 23.71
C SER A 179 -5.83 12.80 23.90
N SER A 180 -6.57 11.94 24.59
CA SER A 180 -7.91 12.22 25.09
C SER A 180 -7.87 13.43 26.03
N GLY A 181 -8.82 14.35 25.82
CA GLY A 181 -8.94 15.58 26.55
C GLY A 181 -9.16 15.45 28.02
N ALA A 182 -8.70 16.44 28.74
CA ALA A 182 -9.29 16.88 30.03
C ALA A 182 -9.34 18.39 30.00
N THR A 183 -10.56 18.88 30.00
CA THR A 183 -10.95 20.26 30.31
C THR A 183 -10.50 20.63 31.71
N GLN A 184 -9.79 21.74 31.91
CA GLN A 184 -9.93 22.55 33.11
C GLN A 184 -9.52 23.98 32.85
N SER A 185 -10.38 24.83 33.38
CA SER A 185 -10.56 26.26 33.38
C SER A 185 -9.48 27.06 34.13
N SER A 186 -9.21 28.26 33.58
CA SER A 186 -8.93 29.55 34.20
C SER A 186 -7.77 29.74 35.19
N GLY A 187 -6.93 30.72 34.89
CA GLY A 187 -6.37 31.66 35.83
C GLY A 187 -4.87 31.91 35.77
N GLY A 188 -4.47 33.12 35.38
CA GLY A 188 -3.28 33.77 35.89
C GLY A 188 -1.98 33.50 35.17
N GLY A 189 -1.46 34.55 34.51
CA GLY A 189 -0.20 34.55 33.77
C GLY A 189 1.01 34.24 34.64
N GLU A 190 1.87 33.43 34.03
CA GLU A 190 3.32 33.43 34.28
C GLU A 190 3.99 32.70 33.12
N LEU A 191 5.04 33.29 32.59
CA LEU A 191 5.80 32.75 31.43
C LEU A 191 6.54 31.47 31.82
N PRO A 192 6.58 30.45 30.97
CA PRO A 192 7.33 29.22 31.25
C PRO A 192 8.82 29.48 31.28
N ARG A 193 9.49 29.20 32.36
CA ARG A 193 10.94 29.10 32.47
C ARG A 193 11.42 27.90 31.66
N THR A 194 12.05 28.11 30.53
CA THR A 194 12.81 27.09 29.80
C THR A 194 14.14 26.87 30.49
N GLY A 195 14.27 25.84 31.28
CA GLY A 195 15.53 25.37 31.87
C GLY A 195 15.79 23.90 31.48
N PRO A 196 17.06 23.51 31.25
CA PRO A 196 17.41 22.21 30.65
C PRO A 196 17.41 21.01 31.61
N LEU A 197 16.78 21.07 32.78
CA LEU A 197 16.86 20.04 33.82
C LEU A 197 15.62 19.13 33.97
N ASP A 198 14.49 19.44 33.33
CA ASP A 198 13.27 18.65 33.51
C ASP A 198 13.06 17.51 32.46
N SER A 199 13.97 17.40 31.49
CA SER A 199 13.84 16.36 30.43
C SER A 199 14.52 15.02 30.78
N ALA A 200 15.24 14.92 31.88
CA ALA A 200 16.02 13.73 32.22
C ALA A 200 15.19 12.61 32.87
N THR A 201 14.07 12.93 33.50
CA THR A 201 13.24 11.95 34.21
C THR A 201 12.22 11.23 33.31
N ALA A 202 11.84 11.81 32.17
CA ALA A 202 10.86 11.20 31.26
C ALA A 202 11.45 10.08 30.38
N LEU A 203 12.77 10.06 30.19
CA LEU A 203 13.46 9.04 29.38
C LEU A 203 13.78 7.76 30.12
N GLY A 204 13.72 7.76 31.45
CA GLY A 204 14.06 6.60 32.28
C GLY A 204 13.00 5.51 32.37
N THR A 205 11.72 5.84 32.15
CA THR A 205 10.61 4.90 32.36
C THR A 205 10.24 4.07 31.12
N LEU A 206 10.57 4.52 29.91
CA LEU A 206 10.30 3.79 28.68
C LEU A 206 11.37 2.74 28.30
N GLY A 207 12.59 2.86 28.84
CA GLY A 207 13.68 1.92 28.57
C GLY A 207 13.61 0.62 29.40
N GLY A 208 12.94 0.63 30.54
CA GLY A 208 12.93 -0.50 31.49
C GLY A 208 12.05 -1.69 31.07
N THR A 209 10.96 -1.43 30.36
CA THR A 209 9.98 -2.48 30.02
C THR A 209 10.39 -3.36 28.85
N VAL A 210 11.22 -2.85 27.93
CA VAL A 210 11.66 -3.63 26.74
C VAL A 210 12.78 -4.62 27.09
N LEU A 211 13.58 -4.35 28.14
CA LEU A 211 14.67 -5.26 28.56
C LEU A 211 14.15 -6.51 29.28
N LEU A 212 13.02 -6.43 29.99
CA LEU A 212 12.47 -7.57 30.73
C LEU A 212 11.81 -8.61 29.84
N THR A 213 11.21 -8.20 28.70
CA THR A 213 10.60 -9.13 27.74
C THR A 213 11.63 -9.84 26.85
N GLY A 214 12.78 -9.21 26.58
CA GLY A 214 13.88 -9.82 25.81
C GLY A 214 14.59 -10.93 26.56
N ALA A 215 14.81 -10.77 27.87
CA ALA A 215 15.52 -11.77 28.69
C ALA A 215 14.71 -13.05 28.90
N ALA A 216 13.37 -12.95 28.99
CA ALA A 216 12.50 -14.12 29.16
C ALA A 216 12.44 -14.99 27.90
N GLY A 217 12.52 -14.40 26.70
CA GLY A 217 12.53 -15.11 25.42
C GLY A 217 13.76 -15.96 25.20
N VAL A 218 14.94 -15.45 25.57
CA VAL A 218 16.22 -16.18 25.41
C VAL A 218 16.30 -17.34 26.37
N LEU A 219 15.84 -17.22 27.62
CA LEU A 219 15.81 -18.30 28.59
C LEU A 219 14.87 -19.45 28.21
N TRP A 220 13.78 -19.14 27.49
CA TRP A 220 12.85 -20.17 27.03
C TRP A 220 13.39 -20.98 25.85
N LEU A 221 14.15 -20.36 24.95
CA LEU A 221 14.78 -21.05 23.81
C LEU A 221 15.94 -21.99 24.23
N THR A 222 16.67 -21.65 25.29
CA THR A 222 17.81 -22.48 25.76
C THR A 222 17.38 -23.66 26.62
N ARG A 223 16.12 -23.74 27.06
CA ARG A 223 15.60 -24.84 27.89
C ARG A 223 14.89 -25.96 27.15
N ARG A 224 14.89 -25.98 25.80
CA ARG A 224 14.33 -27.13 25.07
C ARG A 224 15.32 -28.30 25.12
N PRO A 225 14.99 -29.43 25.80
CA PRO A 225 15.84 -30.63 25.74
C PRO A 225 15.78 -31.20 24.33
N ALA A 226 16.94 -31.49 23.76
CA ALA A 226 17.07 -32.26 22.53
C ALA A 226 16.45 -33.66 22.76
N ARG A 227 15.50 -34.00 21.93
CA ARG A 227 15.01 -35.38 21.72
C ARG A 227 15.42 -35.84 20.35
#